data_cf2004dfc021745d6bd225036393ea6b
#
_entry.id   cf2004dfc021745d6bd225036393ea6b
#
_cell.length_a   1.000
_cell.length_b   1.000
_cell.length_c   1.000
_cell.angle_alpha   90.00
_cell.angle_beta   90.00
_cell.angle_gamma   90.00
#
_symmetry.space_group_name_H-M   'P 1'
#
loop_
_entity.id
_entity.type
_entity.pdbx_description
1 polymer ?
#
loop_
_entity_poly.entity_id
_entity_poly.type
_entity_poly.pdbx_seq_one_letter_code
_entity_poly.pdbx_strand_id
1 'polypeptide(L)'
;KFGVNFDFKPFFKIEPLTSREFRSQRINILDHTAIVFSARSTIDAFFQLCEELRVKVPETMKYFCTTEAVANYLQKHIVYRKRKIFFGDGKPDSIIGLIGTKHKAEKFLIATAESSSKDAVTKAFETQKYDFETAVFVKPVPQDIKDVDLHTYDLIVFFNPADVKSLYENHPEFTQGDIKFV
;
A
#
# COMPACT_ATOMS: atom_id res chain seq x y z
N LYS A 1 -20.77 22.87 12.24
CA LYS A 1 -21.41 23.53 11.08
C LYS A 1 -20.84 24.93 11.00
N PHE A 2 -19.74 25.10 10.29
CA PHE A 2 -18.93 26.31 10.32
C PHE A 2 -19.11 27.16 9.03
N GLY A 3 -20.16 26.92 8.24
CA GLY A 3 -20.41 27.66 7.00
C GLY A 3 -19.31 27.48 5.93
N VAL A 4 -18.54 26.39 6.01
CA VAL A 4 -17.50 26.07 5.03
C VAL A 4 -18.09 25.14 3.98
N ASN A 5 -17.95 25.50 2.71
CA ASN A 5 -18.20 24.61 1.59
C ASN A 5 -16.91 23.88 1.27
N PHE A 6 -16.98 22.58 1.00
CA PHE A 6 -15.81 21.82 0.57
C PHE A 6 -16.14 20.89 -0.59
N ASP A 7 -15.17 20.73 -1.47
CA ASP A 7 -15.17 19.77 -2.55
C ASP A 7 -14.09 18.74 -2.29
N PHE A 8 -14.40 17.47 -2.51
CA PHE A 8 -13.43 16.40 -2.49
C PHE A 8 -13.01 16.07 -3.93
N LYS A 9 -11.76 16.39 -4.26
CA LYS A 9 -11.17 16.10 -5.57
C LYS A 9 -9.96 15.18 -5.36
N PRO A 10 -10.02 13.93 -5.83
CA PRO A 10 -8.86 13.04 -5.73
C PRO A 10 -7.77 13.52 -6.68
N PHE A 11 -6.60 13.86 -6.15
CA PHE A 11 -5.44 14.27 -6.94
C PHE A 11 -4.72 13.10 -7.58
N PHE A 12 -4.81 11.91 -6.98
CA PHE A 12 -4.25 10.67 -7.51
C PHE A 12 -5.17 9.50 -7.17
N LYS A 13 -4.96 8.38 -7.84
CA LYS A 13 -5.54 7.08 -7.47
C LYS A 13 -4.42 6.05 -7.31
N ILE A 14 -4.68 5.03 -6.52
CA ILE A 14 -3.77 3.90 -6.38
C ILE A 14 -4.11 2.87 -7.45
N GLU A 15 -3.12 2.53 -8.27
CA GLU A 15 -3.25 1.52 -9.33
C GLU A 15 -2.27 0.36 -9.11
N PRO A 16 -2.63 -0.87 -9.48
CA PRO A 16 -1.71 -1.99 -9.47
C PRO A 16 -0.57 -1.76 -10.48
N LEU A 17 0.61 -2.25 -10.16
CA LEU A 17 1.70 -2.35 -11.14
C LEU A 17 1.33 -3.35 -12.23
N THR A 18 1.78 -3.06 -13.45
CA THR A 18 1.76 -4.05 -14.52
C THR A 18 2.74 -5.19 -14.25
N SER A 19 2.50 -6.35 -14.85
CA SER A 19 3.40 -7.50 -14.73
C SER A 19 4.84 -7.19 -15.23
N ARG A 20 4.99 -6.28 -16.19
CA ARG A 20 6.29 -5.81 -16.66
C ARG A 20 7.04 -5.00 -15.61
N GLU A 21 6.34 -4.05 -14.97
CA GLU A 21 6.90 -3.23 -13.88
C GLU A 21 7.28 -4.09 -12.69
N PHE A 22 6.44 -5.05 -12.32
CA PHE A 22 6.75 -5.95 -11.22
C PHE A 22 8.00 -6.80 -11.50
N ARG A 23 8.13 -7.36 -12.71
CA ARG A 23 9.32 -8.15 -13.09
C ARG A 23 10.63 -7.37 -13.01
N SER A 24 10.60 -6.05 -13.18
CA SER A 24 11.80 -5.20 -13.05
C SER A 24 12.38 -5.22 -11.64
N GLN A 25 11.59 -5.53 -10.62
CA GLN A 25 12.02 -5.66 -9.23
C GLN A 25 12.82 -6.95 -8.98
N ARG A 26 12.76 -7.94 -9.88
CA ARG A 26 13.46 -9.23 -9.79
C ARG A 26 13.09 -10.05 -8.56
N ILE A 27 11.86 -9.89 -8.06
CA ILE A 27 11.34 -10.64 -6.91
C ILE A 27 10.57 -11.85 -7.38
N ASN A 28 10.87 -13.01 -6.79
CA ASN A 28 10.11 -14.23 -7.01
C ASN A 28 9.18 -14.49 -5.81
N ILE A 29 7.89 -14.40 -6.03
CA ILE A 29 6.87 -14.60 -4.98
C ILE A 29 7.00 -15.97 -4.33
N LEU A 30 7.34 -17.01 -5.11
CA LEU A 30 7.42 -18.40 -4.63
C LEU A 30 8.64 -18.71 -3.76
N ASP A 31 9.61 -17.79 -3.68
CA ASP A 31 10.76 -17.93 -2.76
C ASP A 31 10.38 -17.58 -1.31
N HIS A 32 9.18 -17.08 -1.08
CA HIS A 32 8.68 -16.64 0.21
C HIS A 32 7.65 -17.63 0.78
N THR A 33 7.61 -17.72 2.11
CA THR A 33 6.70 -18.60 2.85
C THR A 33 5.59 -17.84 3.58
N ALA A 34 5.76 -16.53 3.70
CA ALA A 34 4.81 -15.64 4.33
C ALA A 34 4.73 -14.27 3.60
N ILE A 35 3.54 -13.68 3.60
CA ILE A 35 3.30 -12.36 3.02
C ILE A 35 2.73 -11.44 4.07
N VAL A 36 3.18 -10.18 4.07
CA VAL A 36 2.67 -9.11 4.94
C VAL A 36 1.87 -8.11 4.12
N PHE A 37 0.63 -7.86 4.52
CA PHE A 37 -0.26 -6.89 3.89
C PHE A 37 -0.66 -5.79 4.86
N SER A 38 -0.56 -4.54 4.40
CA SER A 38 -0.98 -3.35 5.14
C SER A 38 -2.22 -2.66 4.56
N ALA A 39 -2.60 -2.99 3.33
CA ALA A 39 -3.71 -2.34 2.63
C ALA A 39 -4.47 -3.31 1.73
N ARG A 40 -5.77 -3.02 1.50
CA ARG A 40 -6.61 -3.81 0.60
C ARG A 40 -6.14 -3.74 -0.85
N SER A 41 -5.68 -2.57 -1.28
CA SER A 41 -5.17 -2.35 -2.64
C SER A 41 -3.97 -3.24 -2.96
N THR A 42 -3.06 -3.48 -2.00
CA THR A 42 -1.93 -4.39 -2.19
C THR A 42 -2.36 -5.85 -2.26
N ILE A 43 -3.44 -6.23 -1.58
CA ILE A 43 -4.03 -7.58 -1.69
C ILE A 43 -4.58 -7.80 -3.09
N ASP A 44 -5.44 -6.89 -3.57
CA ASP A 44 -6.03 -7.01 -4.91
C ASP A 44 -4.93 -7.06 -5.98
N ALA A 45 -3.95 -6.16 -5.91
CA ALA A 45 -2.83 -6.11 -6.84
C ALA A 45 -1.97 -7.37 -6.80
N PHE A 46 -1.73 -7.94 -5.61
CA PHE A 46 -0.97 -9.20 -5.46
C PHE A 46 -1.66 -10.36 -6.18
N PHE A 47 -2.95 -10.57 -5.93
CA PHE A 47 -3.67 -11.69 -6.54
C PHE A 47 -3.89 -11.49 -8.04
N GLN A 48 -4.18 -10.27 -8.49
CA GLN A 48 -4.23 -9.93 -9.91
C GLN A 48 -2.90 -10.24 -10.60
N LEU A 49 -1.78 -9.82 -10.00
CA LEU A 49 -0.45 -10.07 -10.55
C LEU A 49 -0.12 -11.57 -10.58
N CYS A 50 -0.47 -12.34 -9.53
CA CYS A 50 -0.30 -13.79 -9.53
C CYS A 50 -1.06 -14.46 -10.68
N GLU A 51 -2.28 -14.00 -10.98
CA GLU A 51 -3.07 -14.49 -12.10
C GLU A 51 -2.41 -14.15 -13.45
N GLU A 52 -2.02 -12.90 -13.66
CA GLU A 52 -1.33 -12.46 -14.88
C GLU A 52 -0.01 -13.21 -15.13
N LEU A 53 0.77 -13.44 -14.07
CA LEU A 53 2.04 -14.16 -14.13
C LEU A 53 1.88 -15.69 -14.11
N ARG A 54 0.65 -16.19 -13.97
CA ARG A 54 0.33 -17.62 -13.79
C ARG A 54 1.06 -18.24 -12.60
N VAL A 55 1.25 -17.47 -11.54
CA VAL A 55 1.84 -17.90 -10.27
C VAL A 55 0.75 -18.50 -9.39
N LYS A 56 0.86 -19.79 -9.11
CA LYS A 56 -0.04 -20.44 -8.16
C LYS A 56 0.53 -20.29 -6.74
N VAL A 57 -0.11 -19.46 -5.92
CA VAL A 57 0.28 -19.26 -4.53
C VAL A 57 0.09 -20.59 -3.75
N PRO A 58 1.12 -21.10 -3.05
CA PRO A 58 1.02 -22.36 -2.32
C PRO A 58 -0.02 -22.27 -1.19
N GLU A 59 -0.75 -23.36 -0.95
CA GLU A 59 -1.68 -23.43 0.18
C GLU A 59 -1.00 -23.29 1.55
N THR A 60 0.32 -23.52 1.60
CA THR A 60 1.14 -23.34 2.80
C THR A 60 1.48 -21.90 3.11
N MET A 61 1.28 -20.97 2.15
CA MET A 61 1.55 -19.56 2.33
C MET A 61 0.83 -19.01 3.56
N LYS A 62 1.57 -18.27 4.40
CA LYS A 62 1.03 -17.56 5.56
C LYS A 62 0.82 -16.09 5.25
N TYR A 63 -0.17 -15.49 5.87
CA TYR A 63 -0.54 -14.11 5.65
C TYR A 63 -0.54 -13.36 6.97
N PHE A 64 0.24 -12.28 7.04
CA PHE A 64 0.30 -11.38 8.17
C PHE A 64 -0.30 -10.05 7.75
N CYS A 65 -1.35 -9.61 8.43
CA CYS A 65 -2.08 -8.40 8.10
C CYS A 65 -1.92 -7.38 9.23
N THR A 66 -1.77 -6.12 8.90
CA THR A 66 -1.61 -5.08 9.92
C THR A 66 -2.85 -4.91 10.77
N THR A 67 -4.04 -5.15 10.21
CA THR A 67 -5.32 -5.04 10.91
C THR A 67 -6.25 -6.20 10.58
N GLU A 68 -7.25 -6.41 11.45
CA GLU A 68 -8.33 -7.37 11.21
C GLU A 68 -9.12 -7.06 9.92
N ALA A 69 -9.36 -5.78 9.63
CA ALA A 69 -10.06 -5.37 8.41
C ALA A 69 -9.32 -5.78 7.13
N VAL A 70 -7.98 -5.73 7.12
CA VAL A 70 -7.14 -6.21 6.02
C VAL A 70 -7.19 -7.74 5.94
N ALA A 71 -7.10 -8.45 7.08
CA ALA A 71 -7.18 -9.91 7.13
C ALA A 71 -8.54 -10.43 6.64
N ASN A 72 -9.63 -9.79 7.04
CA ASN A 72 -10.97 -10.15 6.58
C ASN A 72 -11.14 -9.91 5.07
N TYR A 73 -10.47 -8.91 4.52
CA TYR A 73 -10.50 -8.62 3.09
C TYR A 73 -9.87 -9.73 2.23
N LEU A 74 -8.90 -10.47 2.76
CA LEU A 74 -8.31 -11.62 2.08
C LEU A 74 -9.34 -12.69 1.66
N GLN A 75 -10.49 -12.77 2.34
CA GLN A 75 -11.55 -13.72 2.02
C GLN A 75 -12.15 -13.55 0.61
N LYS A 76 -11.92 -12.41 -0.04
CA LYS A 76 -12.28 -12.23 -1.45
C LYS A 76 -11.45 -13.10 -2.40
N HIS A 77 -10.25 -13.47 -1.99
CA HIS A 77 -9.27 -14.14 -2.84
C HIS A 77 -8.95 -15.57 -2.39
N ILE A 78 -9.05 -15.83 -1.08
CA ILE A 78 -8.71 -17.13 -0.49
C ILE A 78 -9.73 -17.57 0.55
N VAL A 79 -9.80 -18.88 0.78
CA VAL A 79 -10.58 -19.43 1.91
C VAL A 79 -9.91 -19.05 3.22
N TYR A 80 -10.65 -18.40 4.11
CA TYR A 80 -10.13 -18.00 5.42
C TYR A 80 -9.75 -19.22 6.28
N ARG A 81 -8.50 -19.26 6.73
CA ARG A 81 -7.99 -20.30 7.61
C ARG A 81 -7.22 -19.67 8.77
N LYS A 82 -7.74 -19.77 10.00
CA LYS A 82 -7.13 -19.20 11.23
C LYS A 82 -5.66 -19.58 11.44
N ARG A 83 -5.22 -20.72 10.92
CA ARG A 83 -3.83 -21.19 11.06
C ARG A 83 -2.85 -20.54 10.11
N LYS A 84 -3.33 -19.76 9.13
CA LYS A 84 -2.53 -19.16 8.05
C LYS A 84 -2.67 -17.65 7.96
N ILE A 85 -3.70 -17.08 8.58
CA ILE A 85 -4.00 -15.66 8.53
C ILE A 85 -3.89 -15.11 9.94
N PHE A 86 -2.97 -14.17 10.11
CA PHE A 86 -2.66 -13.50 11.36
C PHE A 86 -2.88 -12.00 11.19
N PHE A 87 -3.38 -11.32 12.20
CA PHE A 87 -3.57 -9.87 12.13
C PHE A 87 -3.23 -9.17 13.44
N GLY A 88 -2.71 -7.97 13.30
CA GLY A 88 -2.39 -7.08 14.41
C GLY A 88 -3.46 -6.00 14.65
N ASP A 89 -3.09 -5.02 15.44
CA ASP A 89 -3.93 -3.89 15.86
C ASP A 89 -3.64 -2.60 15.07
N GLY A 90 -2.88 -2.69 13.98
CA GLY A 90 -2.45 -1.56 13.15
C GLY A 90 -1.06 -1.03 13.51
N LYS A 91 -0.48 -1.47 14.63
CA LYS A 91 0.89 -1.10 15.01
C LYS A 91 1.90 -2.12 14.50
N PRO A 92 3.10 -1.70 14.06
CA PRO A 92 4.14 -2.61 13.61
C PRO A 92 4.52 -3.66 14.67
N ASP A 93 4.60 -3.25 15.93
CA ASP A 93 4.97 -4.14 17.05
C ASP A 93 3.98 -5.30 17.24
N SER A 94 2.72 -5.11 16.88
CA SER A 94 1.72 -6.18 16.96
C SER A 94 2.00 -7.28 15.94
N ILE A 95 2.50 -6.94 14.74
CA ILE A 95 2.95 -7.92 13.74
C ILE A 95 4.17 -8.68 14.25
N ILE A 96 5.14 -7.97 14.82
CA ILE A 96 6.33 -8.59 15.42
C ILE A 96 5.94 -9.57 16.54
N GLY A 97 4.97 -9.19 17.40
CA GLY A 97 4.44 -10.06 18.42
C GLY A 97 3.77 -11.33 17.89
N LEU A 98 3.05 -11.23 16.77
CA LEU A 98 2.43 -12.38 16.09
C LEU A 98 3.46 -13.34 15.49
N ILE A 99 4.53 -12.81 14.91
CA ILE A 99 5.63 -13.62 14.37
C ILE A 99 6.31 -14.37 15.51
N GLY A 100 6.70 -13.68 16.59
CA GLY A 100 7.32 -14.26 17.78
C GLY A 100 8.43 -15.24 17.44
N THR A 101 8.56 -16.28 18.22
CA THR A 101 9.53 -17.37 17.97
C THR A 101 9.03 -18.38 16.95
N LYS A 102 7.72 -18.57 16.85
CA LYS A 102 7.08 -19.62 16.04
C LYS A 102 7.22 -19.40 14.53
N HIS A 103 7.23 -18.17 14.09
CA HIS A 103 7.28 -17.80 12.67
C HIS A 103 8.57 -17.07 12.27
N LYS A 104 9.55 -17.03 13.18
CA LYS A 104 10.83 -16.33 12.96
C LYS A 104 11.63 -16.86 11.76
N ALA A 105 11.46 -18.14 11.42
CA ALA A 105 12.18 -18.81 10.33
C ALA A 105 11.47 -18.67 8.96
N GLU A 106 10.34 -17.95 8.89
CA GLU A 106 9.66 -17.68 7.62
C GLU A 106 10.47 -16.71 6.78
N LYS A 107 10.36 -16.86 5.46
CA LYS A 107 10.81 -15.87 4.49
C LYS A 107 9.65 -14.96 4.14
N PHE A 108 9.74 -13.71 4.52
CA PHE A 108 8.65 -12.75 4.38
C PHE A 108 8.75 -11.95 3.09
N LEU A 109 7.63 -11.77 2.43
CA LEU A 109 7.43 -10.78 1.39
C LEU A 109 6.54 -9.67 1.94
N ILE A 110 7.06 -8.45 2.07
CA ILE A 110 6.27 -7.29 2.50
C ILE A 110 5.70 -6.61 1.26
N ALA A 111 4.37 -6.64 1.12
CA ALA A 111 3.68 -5.99 0.03
C ALA A 111 3.51 -4.49 0.31
N THR A 112 4.14 -3.66 -0.51
CA THR A 112 4.20 -2.21 -0.33
C THR A 112 3.56 -1.46 -1.50
N ALA A 113 3.25 -0.18 -1.25
CA ALA A 113 2.98 0.80 -2.29
C ALA A 113 4.29 1.52 -2.67
N GLU A 114 4.35 2.05 -3.89
CA GLU A 114 5.44 2.94 -4.29
C GLU A 114 5.46 4.18 -3.38
N SER A 115 6.56 4.38 -2.70
CA SER A 115 6.76 5.48 -1.76
C SER A 115 8.23 5.87 -1.69
N SER A 116 8.49 7.13 -1.38
CA SER A 116 9.83 7.65 -1.16
C SER A 116 10.44 7.25 0.18
N SER A 117 9.65 6.68 1.10
CA SER A 117 10.09 6.30 2.44
C SER A 117 9.69 4.87 2.77
N LYS A 118 10.55 4.17 3.52
CA LYS A 118 10.23 2.86 4.08
C LYS A 118 9.09 2.99 5.09
N ASP A 119 8.11 2.11 4.99
CA ASP A 119 7.02 2.04 5.96
C ASP A 119 7.47 1.54 7.34
N ALA A 120 6.63 1.74 8.35
CA ALA A 120 6.95 1.38 9.73
C ALA A 120 7.09 -0.13 9.94
N VAL A 121 6.38 -0.95 9.16
CA VAL A 121 6.48 -2.42 9.22
C VAL A 121 7.85 -2.87 8.71
N THR A 122 8.30 -2.35 7.57
CA THR A 122 9.62 -2.64 7.01
C THR A 122 10.74 -2.30 8.00
N LYS A 123 10.66 -1.13 8.64
CA LYS A 123 11.62 -0.71 9.68
C LYS A 123 11.63 -1.67 10.88
N ALA A 124 10.46 -2.13 11.31
CA ALA A 124 10.36 -3.09 12.40
C ALA A 124 10.99 -4.44 12.05
N PHE A 125 10.81 -4.93 10.81
CA PHE A 125 11.44 -6.17 10.32
C PHE A 125 12.96 -6.04 10.23
N GLU A 126 13.49 -4.91 9.77
CA GLU A 126 14.94 -4.62 9.78
C GLU A 126 15.51 -4.67 11.21
N THR A 127 14.82 -4.04 12.16
CA THR A 127 15.24 -4.01 13.57
C THR A 127 15.31 -5.42 14.18
N GLN A 128 14.35 -6.27 13.85
CA GLN A 128 14.29 -7.66 14.33
C GLN A 128 15.20 -8.62 13.55
N LYS A 129 15.81 -8.16 12.45
CA LYS A 129 16.67 -8.97 11.56
C LYS A 129 15.96 -10.21 11.03
N TYR A 130 14.69 -10.06 10.65
CA TYR A 130 13.95 -11.11 9.96
C TYR A 130 14.45 -11.27 8.52
N ASP A 131 14.27 -12.47 7.95
CA ASP A 131 14.52 -12.74 6.54
C ASP A 131 13.32 -12.21 5.73
N PHE A 132 13.48 -11.10 5.02
CA PHE A 132 12.41 -10.49 4.25
C PHE A 132 12.90 -9.75 3.01
N GLU A 133 12.00 -9.65 2.05
CA GLU A 133 12.11 -8.74 0.91
C GLU A 133 10.87 -7.83 0.85
N THR A 134 11.01 -6.67 0.25
CA THR A 134 9.89 -5.78 -0.03
C THR A 134 9.58 -5.79 -1.52
N ALA A 135 8.30 -5.84 -1.86
CA ALA A 135 7.86 -5.71 -3.24
C ALA A 135 6.77 -4.65 -3.36
N VAL A 136 6.92 -3.78 -4.34
CA VAL A 136 5.91 -2.80 -4.71
C VAL A 136 4.86 -3.47 -5.57
N PHE A 137 3.60 -3.36 -5.18
CA PHE A 137 2.46 -3.92 -5.91
C PHE A 137 1.55 -2.85 -6.49
N VAL A 138 1.54 -1.66 -5.90
CA VAL A 138 0.68 -0.54 -6.30
C VAL A 138 1.48 0.75 -6.33
N LYS A 139 1.04 1.68 -7.18
CA LYS A 139 1.62 3.02 -7.33
C LYS A 139 0.55 4.10 -7.33
N PRO A 140 0.86 5.30 -6.86
CA PRO A 140 -0.02 6.45 -7.06
C PRO A 140 0.07 6.90 -8.53
N VAL A 141 -1.09 7.11 -9.14
CA VAL A 141 -1.21 7.66 -10.50
C VAL A 141 -1.97 8.98 -10.43
N PRO A 142 -1.39 10.09 -10.91
CA PRO A 142 -2.06 11.37 -10.94
C PRO A 142 -3.39 11.28 -11.67
N GLN A 143 -4.42 11.94 -11.12
CA GLN A 143 -5.69 12.12 -11.81
C GLN A 143 -5.64 13.37 -12.67
N ASP A 144 -6.40 13.38 -13.75
CA ASP A 144 -6.57 14.58 -14.56
C ASP A 144 -7.49 15.56 -13.81
N ILE A 145 -6.90 16.64 -13.34
CA ILE A 145 -7.59 17.74 -12.65
C ILE A 145 -7.36 19.08 -13.36
N LYS A 146 -6.95 19.05 -14.64
CA LYS A 146 -6.64 20.26 -15.42
C LYS A 146 -7.84 21.19 -15.56
N ASP A 147 -9.05 20.63 -15.56
CA ASP A 147 -10.30 21.39 -15.65
C ASP A 147 -10.73 22.02 -14.32
N VAL A 148 -10.00 21.74 -13.23
CA VAL A 148 -10.31 22.30 -11.90
C VAL A 148 -9.64 23.66 -11.78
N ASP A 149 -10.44 24.73 -11.66
CA ASP A 149 -9.92 26.06 -11.33
C ASP A 149 -9.58 26.13 -9.85
N LEU A 150 -8.28 25.96 -9.55
CA LEU A 150 -7.77 25.95 -8.17
C LEU A 150 -7.89 27.32 -7.48
N HIS A 151 -7.94 28.42 -8.23
CA HIS A 151 -8.06 29.78 -7.67
C HIS A 151 -9.45 30.09 -7.13
N THR A 152 -10.42 29.22 -7.34
CA THR A 152 -11.76 29.33 -6.73
C THR A 152 -11.79 28.88 -5.26
N TYR A 153 -10.70 28.28 -4.76
CA TYR A 153 -10.61 27.79 -3.40
C TYR A 153 -9.78 28.71 -2.51
N ASP A 154 -10.25 28.92 -1.29
CA ASP A 154 -9.52 29.68 -0.26
C ASP A 154 -8.47 28.80 0.45
N LEU A 155 -8.70 27.48 0.47
CA LEU A 155 -7.88 26.49 1.17
C LEU A 155 -7.83 25.18 0.40
N ILE A 156 -6.63 24.62 0.25
CA ILE A 156 -6.42 23.27 -0.29
C ILE A 156 -5.75 22.42 0.78
N VAL A 157 -6.33 21.23 1.05
CA VAL A 157 -5.81 20.27 2.02
C VAL A 157 -5.18 19.10 1.29
N PHE A 158 -3.92 18.84 1.59
CA PHE A 158 -3.18 17.69 1.09
C PHE A 158 -3.02 16.65 2.19
N PHE A 159 -3.26 15.39 1.88
CA PHE A 159 -3.12 14.29 2.84
C PHE A 159 -1.77 13.59 2.74
N ASN A 160 -1.07 13.79 1.61
CA ASN A 160 0.24 13.17 1.40
C ASN A 160 1.04 13.86 0.27
N PRO A 161 2.35 13.61 0.16
CA PRO A 161 3.19 14.22 -0.87
C PRO A 161 2.78 13.92 -2.31
N ALA A 162 2.07 12.82 -2.57
CA ALA A 162 1.61 12.49 -3.91
C ALA A 162 0.51 13.46 -4.40
N ASP A 163 -0.29 14.02 -3.49
CA ASP A 163 -1.27 15.05 -3.82
C ASP A 163 -0.58 16.29 -4.37
N VAL A 164 0.46 16.77 -3.70
CA VAL A 164 1.22 17.94 -4.11
C VAL A 164 1.90 17.70 -5.46
N LYS A 165 2.50 16.52 -5.64
CA LYS A 165 3.12 16.14 -6.91
C LYS A 165 2.11 16.16 -8.06
N SER A 166 0.94 15.57 -7.86
CA SER A 166 -0.13 15.53 -8.85
C SER A 166 -0.67 16.93 -9.18
N LEU A 167 -0.75 17.84 -8.18
CA LEU A 167 -1.15 19.21 -8.43
C LEU A 167 -0.22 19.88 -9.45
N TYR A 168 1.08 19.84 -9.23
CA TYR A 168 2.04 20.48 -10.14
C TYR A 168 2.23 19.74 -11.47
N GLU A 169 1.94 18.44 -11.55
CA GLU A 169 1.90 17.75 -12.83
C GLU A 169 0.71 18.16 -13.70
N ASN A 170 -0.43 18.49 -13.08
CA ASN A 170 -1.63 18.96 -13.79
C ASN A 170 -1.60 20.47 -14.06
N HIS A 171 -1.04 21.25 -13.13
CA HIS A 171 -0.98 22.70 -13.16
C HIS A 171 0.46 23.18 -12.94
N PRO A 172 1.37 23.00 -13.91
CA PRO A 172 2.79 23.34 -13.74
C PRO A 172 3.04 24.83 -13.50
N GLU A 173 2.15 25.71 -14.03
CA GLU A 173 2.24 27.16 -13.84
C GLU A 173 1.49 27.66 -12.59
N PHE A 174 0.96 26.73 -11.77
CA PHE A 174 0.20 27.11 -10.59
C PHE A 174 1.06 27.85 -9.58
N THR A 175 0.57 29.00 -9.15
CA THR A 175 1.13 29.77 -8.04
C THR A 175 0.11 29.82 -6.90
N GLN A 176 0.59 29.61 -5.67
CA GLN A 176 -0.29 29.52 -4.51
C GLN A 176 -1.11 30.79 -4.27
N GLY A 177 -0.51 32.00 -4.50
CA GLY A 177 -1.16 33.25 -4.21
C GLY A 177 -1.65 33.35 -2.76
N ASP A 178 -2.92 33.72 -2.58
CA ASP A 178 -3.55 33.81 -1.25
C ASP A 178 -4.17 32.51 -0.75
N ILE A 179 -4.10 31.42 -1.55
CA ILE A 179 -4.64 30.11 -1.20
C ILE A 179 -3.83 29.51 -0.05
N LYS A 180 -4.50 29.06 1.00
CA LYS A 180 -3.85 28.38 2.12
C LYS A 180 -3.67 26.88 1.82
N PHE A 181 -2.46 26.36 2.08
CA PHE A 181 -2.15 24.93 1.99
C PHE A 181 -2.06 24.35 3.40
N VAL A 182 -2.66 23.17 3.59
CA VAL A 182 -2.64 22.39 4.85
C VAL A 182 -2.37 20.91 4.53
#